data_881e97a324691a43ee8982e52b862e3c
#
_entry.id   881e97a324691a43ee8982e52b862e3c
#
_cell.length_a   1.000
_cell.length_b   1.000
_cell.length_c   1.000
_cell.angle_alpha   90.00
_cell.angle_beta   90.00
_cell.angle_gamma   90.00
#
_symmetry.space_group_name_H-M   'P 1'
#
loop_
_entity.id
_entity.type
_entity.pdbx_description
1 polymer ?
#
loop_
_entity_poly.entity_id
_entity_poly.type
_entity_poly.pdbx_seq_one_letter_code
_entity_poly.pdbx_strand_id
1 'polypeptide(L)'
;MHVPVDIQLIGREVAIVWDDRRESYHPFEVLRAASPSASNQGERDILGNRYGGDGPKTFPGVDVTGFERVGNYAIRFDFSDGHRTGLYSYDYLRSLAGLA
;
A
#
# COMPACT_ATOMS: atom_id res chain seq x y z
N MET A 1 11.35 -15.08 0.33
CA MET A 1 10.67 -13.77 0.17
C MET A 1 11.06 -13.15 -1.14
N HIS A 2 10.09 -12.59 -1.84
CA HIS A 2 10.37 -11.92 -3.10
C HIS A 2 10.62 -10.44 -2.85
N VAL A 3 11.52 -9.86 -3.60
CA VAL A 3 11.86 -8.46 -3.43
C VAL A 3 11.64 -7.70 -4.73
N PRO A 4 11.33 -6.43 -4.65
CA PRO A 4 11.17 -5.63 -5.86
C PRO A 4 12.51 -5.35 -6.50
N VAL A 5 12.57 -5.49 -7.82
CA VAL A 5 13.77 -5.12 -8.56
C VAL A 5 13.61 -3.78 -9.25
N ASP A 6 12.40 -3.28 -9.39
CA ASP A 6 12.17 -1.96 -9.97
C ASP A 6 10.84 -1.42 -9.44
N ILE A 7 10.78 -0.14 -9.17
CA ILE A 7 9.58 0.53 -8.67
C ILE A 7 9.47 1.84 -9.42
N GLN A 8 8.32 2.08 -10.02
CA GLN A 8 8.08 3.31 -10.78
C GLN A 8 6.71 3.87 -10.49
N LEU A 9 6.59 5.17 -10.50
CA LEU A 9 5.30 5.83 -10.40
C LEU A 9 4.87 6.14 -11.83
N ILE A 10 3.85 5.46 -12.30
CA ILE A 10 3.38 5.60 -13.66
C ILE A 10 1.91 5.99 -13.65
N GLY A 11 1.59 7.16 -14.17
CA GLY A 11 0.22 7.62 -14.17
C GLY A 11 -0.25 7.76 -12.73
N ARG A 12 -1.27 7.01 -12.37
CA ARG A 12 -1.79 7.04 -11.01
C ARG A 12 -1.63 5.68 -10.35
N GLU A 13 -0.55 4.99 -10.67
CA GLU A 13 -0.28 3.68 -10.10
C GLU A 13 1.19 3.56 -9.75
N VAL A 14 1.48 2.71 -8.78
CA VAL A 14 2.84 2.32 -8.49
C VAL A 14 3.06 0.99 -9.19
N ALA A 15 4.03 0.94 -10.08
CA ALA A 15 4.35 -0.28 -10.81
C ALA A 15 5.58 -0.91 -10.19
N ILE A 16 5.49 -2.17 -9.82
CA ILE A 16 6.58 -2.87 -9.18
C ILE A 16 6.90 -4.12 -9.98
N VAL A 17 8.17 -4.28 -10.32
CA VAL A 17 8.65 -5.51 -10.95
C VAL A 17 9.35 -6.30 -9.86
N TRP A 18 9.00 -7.56 -9.73
CA TRP A 18 9.49 -8.41 -8.65
C TRP A 18 10.60 -9.33 -9.16
N ASP A 19 11.37 -9.90 -8.24
CA ASP A 19 12.50 -10.74 -8.60
C ASP A 19 12.08 -12.07 -9.24
N ASP A 20 10.79 -12.42 -9.17
CA ASP A 20 10.31 -13.62 -9.85
C ASP A 20 9.71 -13.26 -11.21
N ARG A 21 10.02 -12.04 -11.69
CA ARG A 21 9.57 -11.54 -13.00
C ARG A 21 8.10 -11.21 -13.05
N ARG A 22 7.40 -11.24 -11.93
CA ARG A 22 6.02 -10.81 -11.92
C ARG A 22 5.97 -9.31 -11.72
N GLU A 23 4.86 -8.72 -12.14
CA GLU A 23 4.67 -7.29 -12.00
C GLU A 23 3.39 -7.04 -11.25
N SER A 24 3.36 -6.00 -10.47
CA SER A 24 2.14 -5.61 -9.78
C SER A 24 1.92 -4.12 -9.98
N TYR A 25 0.66 -3.74 -10.01
CA TYR A 25 0.27 -2.35 -10.24
C TYR A 25 -0.68 -1.96 -9.14
N HIS A 26 -0.37 -0.89 -8.45
CA HIS A 26 -1.12 -0.49 -7.27
C HIS A 26 -1.63 0.93 -7.47
N PRO A 27 -2.92 1.08 -7.75
CA PRO A 27 -3.47 2.44 -7.88
C PRO A 27 -3.23 3.22 -6.60
N PHE A 28 -2.90 4.49 -6.73
CA PHE A 28 -2.55 5.32 -5.59
C PHE A 28 -3.65 5.31 -4.53
N GLU A 29 -4.88 5.41 -4.96
CA GLU A 29 -5.99 5.48 -4.02
C GLU A 29 -6.18 4.16 -3.29
N VAL A 30 -5.92 3.06 -3.97
CA VAL A 30 -6.03 1.75 -3.35
C VAL A 30 -4.92 1.57 -2.31
N LEU A 31 -3.71 2.00 -2.64
CA LEU A 31 -2.62 1.93 -1.68
C LEU A 31 -2.93 2.75 -0.44
N ARG A 32 -3.49 3.95 -0.64
CA ARG A 32 -3.79 4.80 0.50
C ARG A 32 -4.84 4.15 1.39
N ALA A 33 -5.85 3.57 0.79
CA ALA A 33 -6.91 2.92 1.55
C ALA A 33 -6.40 1.66 2.26
N ALA A 34 -5.37 1.03 1.73
CA ALA A 34 -4.84 -0.20 2.29
C ALA A 34 -3.66 0.04 3.24
N SER A 35 -3.45 1.27 3.65
CA SER A 35 -2.31 1.59 4.50
C SER A 35 -2.33 0.77 5.77
N PRO A 36 -1.25 0.08 6.08
CA PRO A 36 -1.21 -0.78 7.26
C PRO A 36 -0.76 -0.04 8.51
N SER A 37 -1.20 1.19 8.69
CA SER A 37 -0.79 1.93 9.86
C SER A 37 -1.44 1.30 11.09
N ALA A 38 -0.76 1.42 12.19
CA ALA A 38 -1.21 0.77 13.40
C ALA A 38 -2.57 1.24 13.84
N SER A 39 -2.84 2.49 13.70
CA SER A 39 -4.12 2.97 14.16
C SER A 39 -5.25 2.37 13.38
N ASN A 40 -5.08 2.18 12.10
CA ASN A 40 -6.11 1.55 11.31
C ASN A 40 -6.34 0.14 11.76
N GLN A 41 -5.29 -0.58 12.02
CA GLN A 41 -5.44 -1.95 12.39
C GLN A 41 -6.09 -2.12 13.74
N GLY A 42 -5.68 -1.31 14.66
CA GLY A 42 -6.23 -1.44 15.97
C GLY A 42 -7.71 -1.19 16.02
N GLU A 43 -8.13 -0.18 15.34
CA GLU A 43 -9.53 0.09 15.36
C GLU A 43 -10.31 -0.99 14.73
N ARG A 44 -9.79 -1.55 13.69
CA ARG A 44 -10.52 -2.53 13.03
C ARG A 44 -10.77 -3.71 13.85
N ASP A 45 -9.83 -4.11 14.62
CA ASP A 45 -10.03 -5.26 15.38
C ASP A 45 -11.18 -5.17 16.26
N ILE A 46 -11.38 -4.10 16.84
CA ILE A 46 -12.37 -4.04 17.76
C ILE A 46 -13.68 -3.86 17.28
N LEU A 47 -13.91 -2.91 16.82
CA LEU A 47 -15.16 -2.73 16.41
C LEU A 47 -15.34 -2.81 15.17
N GLY A 48 -14.45 -2.70 14.62
CA GLY A 48 -14.63 -2.62 13.46
C GLY A 48 -15.45 -3.15 12.74
N ASN A 49 -15.39 -3.95 12.90
CA ASN A 49 -16.12 -4.58 12.16
C ASN A 49 -17.29 -3.93 12.01
N ARG A 50 -17.70 -3.41 12.75
CA ARG A 50 -18.85 -3.01 12.61
C ARG A 50 -18.96 -1.98 11.88
N TYR A 51 -18.33 -1.45 11.92
CA TYR A 51 -18.53 -0.52 11.28
C TYR A 51 -18.55 -0.61 10.16
N GLY A 52 -18.44 -1.42 9.95
CA GLY A 52 -18.63 -1.58 8.70
C GLY A 52 -19.60 -0.66 8.20
N GLY A 53 -20.44 -0.32 8.87
CA GLY A 53 -21.39 0.56 8.36
C GLY A 53 -20.80 1.70 7.65
N ASP A 54 -19.58 1.97 7.91
CA ASP A 54 -18.98 3.04 7.24
C ASP A 54 -18.63 2.74 5.82
N GLY A 55 -18.64 1.52 5.46
CA GLY A 55 -18.21 1.18 4.12
C GLY A 55 -16.75 1.38 3.94
N PRO A 56 -16.25 1.12 2.76
CA PRO A 56 -14.84 1.25 2.50
C PRO A 56 -14.43 2.70 2.49
N LYS A 57 -13.27 2.98 2.97
CA LYS A 57 -12.75 4.33 2.91
C LYS A 57 -12.20 4.58 1.53
N THR A 58 -12.40 5.77 1.06
CA THR A 58 -11.89 6.16 -0.24
C THR A 58 -11.09 7.44 -0.10
N PHE A 59 -10.14 7.62 -0.98
CA PHE A 59 -9.26 8.77 -0.94
C PHE A 59 -9.11 9.32 -2.35
N PRO A 60 -10.18 9.84 -2.92
CA PRO A 60 -10.13 10.28 -4.32
C PRO A 60 -9.13 11.42 -4.49
N GLY A 61 -8.34 11.31 -5.53
CA GLY A 61 -7.39 12.36 -5.84
C GLY A 61 -6.08 12.29 -5.07
N VAL A 62 -5.92 11.34 -4.17
CA VAL A 62 -4.67 11.23 -3.44
C VAL A 62 -3.63 10.62 -4.36
N ASP A 63 -2.44 11.22 -4.38
CA ASP A 63 -1.32 10.74 -5.18
C ASP A 63 -0.23 10.21 -4.29
N VAL A 64 0.61 9.35 -4.83
CA VAL A 64 1.85 8.98 -4.19
C VAL A 64 2.90 9.96 -4.70
N THR A 65 3.53 10.70 -3.80
CA THR A 65 4.51 11.70 -4.20
C THR A 65 5.93 11.18 -4.10
N GLY A 66 6.13 10.05 -3.43
CA GLY A 66 7.45 9.46 -3.34
C GLY A 66 7.39 8.16 -2.57
N PHE A 67 8.51 7.47 -2.49
CA PHE A 67 8.58 6.26 -1.71
C PHE A 67 10.01 6.05 -1.23
N GLU A 68 10.16 5.19 -0.23
CA GLU A 68 11.47 4.88 0.30
C GLU A 68 11.48 3.42 0.72
N ARG A 69 12.53 2.70 0.37
CA ARG A 69 12.68 1.33 0.84
C ARG A 69 13.12 1.37 2.28
N VAL A 70 12.51 0.52 3.09
CA VAL A 70 12.81 0.46 4.50
C VAL A 70 13.38 -0.93 4.78
N GLY A 71 14.65 -0.99 5.16
CA GLY A 71 15.32 -2.25 5.33
C GLY A 71 15.28 -3.02 4.02
N ASN A 72 15.13 -4.34 4.10
CA ASN A 72 14.99 -5.13 2.91
C ASN A 72 13.66 -5.88 2.91
N TYR A 73 12.64 -5.31 3.53
CA TYR A 73 11.37 -6.01 3.69
C TYR A 73 10.12 -5.14 3.44
N ALA A 74 10.28 -3.84 3.30
CA ALA A 74 9.11 -2.96 3.22
C ALA A 74 9.38 -1.71 2.40
N ILE A 75 8.31 -1.04 2.03
CA ILE A 75 8.38 0.26 1.35
C ILE A 75 7.44 1.20 2.08
N ARG A 76 7.88 2.42 2.29
CA ARG A 76 7.05 3.47 2.82
C ARG A 76 6.68 4.38 1.67
N PHE A 77 5.42 4.72 1.54
CA PHE A 77 4.97 5.65 0.50
C PHE A 77 4.60 6.97 1.14
N ASP A 78 4.89 8.05 0.43
CA ASP A 78 4.47 9.39 0.85
C ASP A 78 3.27 9.76 0.01
N PHE A 79 2.19 10.12 0.65
CA PHE A 79 0.94 10.45 -0.04
C PHE A 79 0.70 11.95 0.00
N SER A 80 0.01 12.44 -1.02
CA SER A 80 -0.21 13.87 -1.17
C SER A 80 -1.05 14.48 -0.06
N ASP A 81 -1.77 13.66 0.69
CA ASP A 81 -2.56 14.16 1.82
C ASP A 81 -1.75 14.18 3.11
N GLY A 82 -0.45 13.94 3.03
CA GLY A 82 0.41 14.01 4.21
C GLY A 82 0.60 12.68 4.92
N HIS A 83 -0.13 11.65 4.54
CA HIS A 83 0.01 10.34 5.19
C HIS A 83 1.32 9.70 4.74
N ARG A 84 2.12 9.25 5.68
CA ARG A 84 3.41 8.66 5.34
C ARG A 84 3.91 7.67 6.39
N THR A 85 3.02 7.15 7.21
CA THR A 85 3.44 6.30 8.30
C THR A 85 3.24 4.82 8.06
N GLY A 86 2.59 4.44 6.97
CA GLY A 86 2.37 3.02 6.72
C GLY A 86 3.58 2.37 6.09
N LEU A 87 3.98 1.23 6.63
CA LEU A 87 5.04 0.44 6.04
C LEU A 87 4.38 -0.75 5.36
N TYR A 88 4.57 -0.84 4.06
CA TYR A 88 3.98 -1.91 3.28
C TYR A 88 5.05 -2.98 3.09
N SER A 89 4.89 -4.12 3.75
CA SER A 89 5.86 -5.18 3.56
C SER A 89 5.78 -5.69 2.13
N TYR A 90 6.84 -6.29 1.64
CA TYR A 90 6.83 -6.81 0.29
C TYR A 90 5.74 -7.86 0.13
N ASP A 91 5.57 -8.71 1.13
CA ASP A 91 4.53 -9.72 1.06
C ASP A 91 3.14 -9.10 1.04
N TYR A 92 2.95 -8.03 1.79
CA TYR A 92 1.66 -7.35 1.82
C TYR A 92 1.36 -6.74 0.44
N LEU A 93 2.36 -6.10 -0.17
CA LEU A 93 2.16 -5.52 -1.50
C LEU A 93 1.81 -6.60 -2.52
N ARG A 94 2.48 -7.74 -2.44
CA ARG A 94 2.16 -8.82 -3.35
C ARG A 94 0.75 -9.33 -3.12
N SER A 95 0.32 -9.40 -1.88
CA SER A 95 -1.02 -9.87 -1.58
C SER A 95 -2.08 -8.91 -2.10
N LEU A 96 -1.81 -7.62 -2.07
CA LEU A 96 -2.75 -6.65 -2.59
C LEU A 96 -2.95 -6.82 -4.09
N ALA A 97 -1.95 -7.33 -4.78
CA ALA A 97 -2.04 -7.54 -6.22
C ALA A 97 -2.45 -8.97 -6.56
N GLY A 98 -2.75 -9.78 -5.58
CA GLY A 98 -3.13 -11.16 -5.84
C GLY A 98 -1.97 -12.09 -6.15
N LEU A 99 -0.75 -11.70 -5.83
CA LEU A 99 0.42 -12.54 -6.07
C LEU A 99 0.73 -13.35 -4.81
N ALA A 100 1.20 -14.54 -5.01
CA ALA A 100 1.51 -15.40 -3.87
C ALA A 100 2.83 -15.04 -3.24
#